data_7dad2e6c7cb861e7d6d787c0e0ae8473
#
_entry.id   7dad2e6c7cb861e7d6d787c0e0ae8473
#
_cell.length_a   1.000
_cell.length_b   1.000
_cell.length_c   1.000
_cell.angle_alpha   90.00
_cell.angle_beta   90.00
_cell.angle_gamma   90.00
#
_symmetry.space_group_name_H-M   'P 1'
#
loop_
_entity.id
_entity.type
_entity.pdbx_description
1 polymer ?
#
loop_
_entity_poly.entity_id
_entity_poly.type
_entity_poly.pdbx_seq_one_letter_code
_entity_poly.pdbx_strand_id
1 'polypeptide(L)'
;MSHTSQFTLLGKRRFLPFFITQSLGAFNDNLFKQSLILAILFKLSLGDGDRSIWVNLCALLFILPFFLFSALGGQFGEKFAKDALIRAIKLAEIGIMAIGALGFITNHLALMLVALFGMGTHSALFGPVKYSILPQALREEELVGGNGLVEMGTFLAILAGTIGAGVMMSSASYATAVAGGVVGTAVLGYLASRWIPRAAAVSPQMRLDWNIFKQSWAILRMGLGQTPAVSRSIVGNSWFWFVGAIYLTQIPAYAKDWLHGDGTVVTLVLTLFSVGIALGSLLCERLSGRKVEIGLVPFGSFGLTLFGLLWWWHSGDVPAAALPHDWLALLGMSQAWWILVSIVGLGVFGGFYIVPLYALIQARTAEDQRARVIAANNILNALFMVVSAILTIVLLGLAELTIPQLFLVVSLLNIAVNAYIFRIVPEFTMRFLIWLLSHSMYRVEHRDLERIPDEGAALLVCNHVSFVDALLLGGAIRRPIRFVMYYKIYNLPVLNFVFRTAGAIPIAGRGEDEAIYERAFARIAEYLAAGELVCIFPEGKLTGDGEIDVFKGGVNRILSETPVPVIPLALQGLWGSFFSRDPGKGFFKRLWSRVTIVAGAAIPVEAAQPDALREQVSRLRGDLR
;
A
#
# COMPACT_ATOMS: atom_id res chain seq x y z
N MET A 1 17.73 -16.90 -9.93
CA MET A 1 17.56 -17.14 -8.46
C MET A 1 16.13 -17.56 -8.20
N SER A 2 15.89 -18.64 -7.44
CA SER A 2 14.55 -19.10 -7.09
C SER A 2 13.84 -17.99 -6.31
N HIS A 3 12.72 -17.50 -6.82
CA HIS A 3 11.92 -16.48 -6.18
C HIS A 3 11.31 -17.00 -4.87
N THR A 4 11.95 -16.69 -3.73
CA THR A 4 11.41 -17.05 -2.41
C THR A 4 10.17 -16.22 -2.13
N SER A 5 9.02 -16.87 -1.93
CA SER A 5 7.75 -16.22 -1.58
C SER A 5 7.84 -15.50 -0.22
N GLN A 6 7.08 -14.41 -0.03
CA GLN A 6 6.95 -13.71 1.26
C GLN A 6 6.60 -14.65 2.42
N PHE A 7 5.89 -15.74 2.15
CA PHE A 7 5.55 -16.75 3.16
C PHE A 7 6.78 -17.42 3.80
N THR A 8 7.94 -17.40 3.13
CA THR A 8 9.19 -17.89 3.73
C THR A 8 9.61 -17.07 4.95
N LEU A 9 9.15 -15.82 5.08
CA LEU A 9 9.38 -14.99 6.27
C LEU A 9 8.73 -15.60 7.51
N LEU A 10 7.59 -16.27 7.37
CA LEU A 10 6.92 -16.97 8.47
C LEU A 10 7.73 -18.18 9.01
N GLY A 11 8.71 -18.67 8.26
CA GLY A 11 9.67 -19.67 8.74
C GLY A 11 10.95 -19.07 9.35
N LYS A 12 11.11 -17.75 9.35
CA LYS A 12 12.36 -17.11 9.79
C LYS A 12 12.25 -16.51 11.18
N ARG A 13 13.21 -16.85 12.06
CA ARG A 13 13.29 -16.36 13.44
C ARG A 13 13.28 -14.81 13.53
N ARG A 14 13.80 -14.12 12.52
CA ARG A 14 13.83 -12.64 12.51
C ARG A 14 12.46 -12.00 12.32
N PHE A 15 11.45 -12.74 11.83
CA PHE A 15 10.11 -12.21 11.51
C PHE A 15 8.98 -12.90 12.27
N LEU A 16 8.95 -14.24 12.34
CA LEU A 16 7.84 -15.01 12.91
C LEU A 16 7.45 -14.61 14.34
N PRO A 17 8.38 -14.48 15.30
CA PRO A 17 8.01 -14.10 16.68
C PRO A 17 7.36 -12.72 16.74
N PHE A 18 7.86 -11.77 15.95
CA PHE A 18 7.26 -10.45 15.84
C PHE A 18 5.86 -10.52 15.21
N PHE A 19 5.69 -11.29 14.13
CA PHE A 19 4.40 -11.49 13.46
C PHE A 19 3.35 -12.07 14.42
N ILE A 20 3.69 -13.11 15.18
CA ILE A 20 2.82 -13.70 16.21
C ILE A 20 2.48 -12.67 17.28
N THR A 21 3.48 -11.95 17.80
CA THR A 21 3.31 -10.96 18.87
C THR A 21 2.33 -9.86 18.47
N GLN A 22 2.47 -9.30 17.26
CA GLN A 22 1.61 -8.24 16.76
C GLN A 22 0.18 -8.73 16.44
N SER A 23 0.05 -9.95 15.88
CA SER A 23 -1.25 -10.53 15.56
C SER A 23 -2.04 -10.87 16.84
N LEU A 24 -1.39 -11.44 17.86
CA LEU A 24 -2.02 -11.67 19.16
C LEU A 24 -2.42 -10.36 19.85
N GLY A 25 -1.65 -9.28 19.69
CA GLY A 25 -2.04 -7.95 20.18
C GLY A 25 -3.32 -7.44 19.51
N ALA A 26 -3.37 -7.46 18.17
CA ALA A 26 -4.56 -7.04 17.42
C ALA A 26 -5.80 -7.91 17.72
N PHE A 27 -5.60 -9.21 17.93
CA PHE A 27 -6.65 -10.12 18.38
C PHE A 27 -7.18 -9.70 19.76
N ASN A 28 -6.29 -9.49 20.73
CA ASN A 28 -6.64 -9.16 22.11
C ASN A 28 -7.36 -7.80 22.22
N ASP A 29 -6.88 -6.78 21.50
CA ASP A 29 -7.52 -5.48 21.43
C ASP A 29 -9.00 -5.61 21.02
N ASN A 30 -9.28 -6.42 20.01
CA ASN A 30 -10.63 -6.58 19.48
C ASN A 30 -11.48 -7.55 20.31
N LEU A 31 -10.87 -8.62 20.83
CA LEU A 31 -11.54 -9.50 21.78
C LEU A 31 -12.06 -8.70 22.99
N PHE A 32 -11.19 -7.91 23.63
CA PHE A 32 -11.55 -7.12 24.80
C PHE A 32 -12.58 -6.03 24.46
N LYS A 33 -12.31 -5.20 23.45
CA LYS A 33 -13.18 -4.10 23.04
C LYS A 33 -14.58 -4.57 22.69
N GLN A 34 -14.72 -5.62 21.89
CA GLN A 34 -16.02 -6.15 21.49
C GLN A 34 -16.75 -6.85 22.63
N SER A 35 -16.02 -7.58 23.50
CA SER A 35 -16.63 -8.15 24.70
C SER A 35 -17.21 -7.06 25.63
N LEU A 36 -16.48 -5.95 25.79
CA LEU A 36 -16.97 -4.81 26.58
C LEU A 36 -18.21 -4.17 25.96
N ILE A 37 -18.23 -3.92 24.65
CA ILE A 37 -19.40 -3.38 23.94
C ILE A 37 -20.60 -4.32 24.11
N LEU A 38 -20.42 -5.63 23.93
CA LEU A 38 -21.49 -6.62 24.12
C LEU A 38 -21.95 -6.70 25.58
N ALA A 39 -21.04 -6.54 26.55
CA ALA A 39 -21.40 -6.48 27.97
C ALA A 39 -22.27 -5.26 28.27
N ILE A 40 -21.92 -4.07 27.77
CA ILE A 40 -22.72 -2.83 27.92
C ILE A 40 -24.10 -3.00 27.31
N LEU A 41 -24.19 -3.59 26.12
CA LEU A 41 -25.47 -3.72 25.41
C LEU A 41 -26.41 -4.78 26.01
N PHE A 42 -25.86 -5.90 26.52
CA PHE A 42 -26.67 -7.09 26.81
C PHE A 42 -26.54 -7.67 28.22
N LYS A 43 -25.51 -7.31 28.99
CA LYS A 43 -25.17 -7.98 30.26
C LYS A 43 -25.23 -7.04 31.46
N LEU A 44 -24.88 -5.77 31.28
CA LEU A 44 -24.88 -4.80 32.37
C LEU A 44 -26.26 -4.15 32.53
N SER A 45 -26.68 -3.93 33.76
CA SER A 45 -27.95 -3.30 34.09
C SER A 45 -27.88 -1.78 33.93
N LEU A 46 -27.86 -1.31 32.68
CA LEU A 46 -27.79 0.10 32.30
C LEU A 46 -29.11 0.52 31.63
N GLY A 47 -29.50 1.78 31.79
CA GLY A 47 -30.64 2.35 31.05
C GLY A 47 -30.39 2.40 29.55
N ASP A 48 -31.45 2.30 28.72
CA ASP A 48 -31.27 2.24 27.24
C ASP A 48 -30.62 3.50 26.68
N GLY A 49 -30.91 4.69 27.22
CA GLY A 49 -30.23 5.94 26.87
C GLY A 49 -28.76 5.96 27.25
N ASP A 50 -28.42 5.36 28.38
CA ASP A 50 -27.05 5.30 28.89
C ASP A 50 -26.15 4.36 28.06
N ARG A 51 -26.71 3.26 27.54
CA ARG A 51 -25.94 2.27 26.71
C ARG A 51 -25.28 2.92 25.51
N SER A 52 -25.99 3.77 24.77
CA SER A 52 -25.45 4.48 23.61
C SER A 52 -24.31 5.42 24.01
N ILE A 53 -24.42 6.12 25.13
CA ILE A 53 -23.39 7.00 25.67
C ILE A 53 -22.13 6.20 26.00
N TRP A 54 -22.28 5.07 26.70
CA TRP A 54 -21.14 4.23 27.10
C TRP A 54 -20.44 3.57 25.91
N VAL A 55 -21.17 3.13 24.88
CA VAL A 55 -20.57 2.59 23.64
C VAL A 55 -19.74 3.65 22.91
N ASN A 56 -20.26 4.87 22.80
CA ASN A 56 -19.52 5.99 22.19
C ASN A 56 -18.30 6.38 23.04
N LEU A 57 -18.42 6.35 24.36
CA LEU A 57 -17.29 6.59 25.27
C LEU A 57 -16.20 5.52 25.11
N CYS A 58 -16.56 4.26 24.89
CA CYS A 58 -15.58 3.20 24.59
C CYS A 58 -14.76 3.52 23.34
N ALA A 59 -15.40 4.00 22.27
CA ALA A 59 -14.68 4.40 21.05
C ALA A 59 -13.72 5.57 21.32
N LEU A 60 -14.17 6.58 22.06
CA LEU A 60 -13.35 7.72 22.46
C LEU A 60 -12.16 7.30 23.33
N LEU A 61 -12.40 6.50 24.37
CA LEU A 61 -11.35 6.04 25.30
C LEU A 61 -10.28 5.17 24.62
N PHE A 62 -10.63 4.44 23.57
CA PHE A 62 -9.68 3.66 22.80
C PHE A 62 -8.83 4.52 21.84
N ILE A 63 -9.44 5.56 21.24
CA ILE A 63 -8.76 6.41 20.25
C ILE A 63 -7.94 7.52 20.92
N LEU A 64 -8.41 8.09 22.03
CA LEU A 64 -7.77 9.22 22.72
C LEU A 64 -6.27 8.99 23.03
N PRO A 65 -5.84 7.80 23.51
CA PRO A 65 -4.43 7.52 23.74
C PRO A 65 -3.51 7.68 22.52
N PHE A 66 -4.01 7.50 21.31
CA PHE A 66 -3.20 7.69 20.11
C PHE A 66 -2.77 9.16 19.93
N PHE A 67 -3.61 10.12 20.32
CA PHE A 67 -3.21 11.53 20.35
C PHE A 67 -2.23 11.82 21.48
N LEU A 68 -2.45 11.23 22.63
CA LEU A 68 -1.69 11.53 23.84
C LEU A 68 -0.31 10.86 23.83
N PHE A 69 -0.23 9.59 23.40
CA PHE A 69 0.95 8.76 23.66
C PHE A 69 1.71 8.28 22.43
N SER A 70 1.18 8.42 21.19
CA SER A 70 1.94 7.99 20.00
C SER A 70 3.27 8.74 19.86
N ALA A 71 3.32 10.03 20.22
CA ALA A 71 4.55 10.81 20.19
C ALA A 71 5.62 10.25 21.15
N LEU A 72 5.22 9.80 22.34
CA LEU A 72 6.11 9.10 23.28
C LEU A 72 6.54 7.76 22.72
N GLY A 73 5.62 6.99 22.11
CA GLY A 73 5.93 5.74 21.42
C GLY A 73 7.01 5.90 20.35
N GLY A 74 6.95 6.98 19.57
CA GLY A 74 7.97 7.34 18.59
C GLY A 74 9.34 7.61 19.21
N GLN A 75 9.37 8.43 20.27
CA GLN A 75 10.61 8.71 21.01
C GLN A 75 11.20 7.46 21.65
N PHE A 76 10.37 6.62 22.26
CA PHE A 76 10.80 5.34 22.86
C PHE A 76 11.36 4.39 21.80
N GLY A 77 10.73 4.30 20.63
CA GLY A 77 11.17 3.44 19.53
C GLY A 77 12.52 3.83 18.93
N GLU A 78 12.99 5.07 19.12
CA GLU A 78 14.34 5.50 18.74
C GLU A 78 15.35 5.37 19.87
N LYS A 79 14.94 5.71 21.09
CA LYS A 79 15.84 5.72 22.26
C LYS A 79 16.17 4.34 22.79
N PHE A 80 15.21 3.41 22.77
CA PHE A 80 15.37 2.08 23.38
C PHE A 80 15.51 0.98 22.33
N ALA A 81 16.15 -0.12 22.69
CA ALA A 81 16.18 -1.32 21.86
C ALA A 81 14.74 -1.83 21.66
N LYS A 82 14.33 -1.99 20.37
CA LYS A 82 12.94 -2.24 20.03
C LYS A 82 12.42 -3.58 20.56
N ASP A 83 13.27 -4.63 20.57
CA ASP A 83 12.92 -5.93 21.15
C ASP A 83 12.65 -5.84 22.67
N ALA A 84 13.44 -5.06 23.39
CA ALA A 84 13.24 -4.84 24.82
C ALA A 84 11.98 -4.00 25.10
N LEU A 85 11.76 -2.97 24.27
CA LEU A 85 10.58 -2.12 24.36
C LEU A 85 9.30 -2.91 24.08
N ILE A 86 9.29 -3.76 23.04
CA ILE A 86 8.15 -4.63 22.72
C ILE A 86 7.85 -5.56 23.91
N ARG A 87 8.87 -6.18 24.52
CA ARG A 87 8.68 -7.03 25.71
C ARG A 87 8.07 -6.26 26.89
N ALA A 88 8.54 -5.04 27.14
CA ALA A 88 8.01 -4.19 28.21
C ALA A 88 6.53 -3.81 27.95
N ILE A 89 6.20 -3.43 26.72
CA ILE A 89 4.84 -3.11 26.31
C ILE A 89 3.94 -4.34 26.44
N LYS A 90 4.40 -5.54 26.02
CA LYS A 90 3.63 -6.78 26.15
C LYS A 90 3.48 -7.25 27.61
N LEU A 91 4.46 -6.98 28.45
CA LEU A 91 4.31 -7.23 29.89
C LEU A 91 3.25 -6.30 30.52
N ALA A 92 3.25 -5.02 30.14
CA ALA A 92 2.22 -4.08 30.58
C ALA A 92 0.80 -4.50 30.11
N GLU A 93 0.68 -5.10 28.91
CA GLU A 93 -0.58 -5.65 28.40
C GLU A 93 -1.18 -6.70 29.35
N ILE A 94 -0.36 -7.57 29.94
CA ILE A 94 -0.83 -8.57 30.92
C ILE A 94 -1.48 -7.87 32.12
N GLY A 95 -0.83 -6.83 32.66
CA GLY A 95 -1.38 -6.05 33.77
C GLY A 95 -2.70 -5.35 33.42
N ILE A 96 -2.77 -4.76 32.22
CA ILE A 96 -3.98 -4.10 31.71
C ILE A 96 -5.11 -5.13 31.54
N MET A 97 -4.81 -6.29 30.99
CA MET A 97 -5.82 -7.35 30.80
C MET A 97 -6.23 -8.00 32.12
N ALA A 98 -5.36 -8.05 33.13
CA ALA A 98 -5.76 -8.49 34.48
C ALA A 98 -6.79 -7.52 35.11
N ILE A 99 -6.61 -6.20 34.92
CA ILE A 99 -7.61 -5.20 35.37
C ILE A 99 -8.93 -5.40 34.60
N GLY A 100 -8.86 -5.60 33.28
CA GLY A 100 -10.05 -5.86 32.46
C GLY A 100 -10.75 -7.17 32.85
N ALA A 101 -10.01 -8.24 33.10
CA ALA A 101 -10.54 -9.51 33.58
C ALA A 101 -11.24 -9.38 34.93
N LEU A 102 -10.65 -8.65 35.87
CA LEU A 102 -11.28 -8.33 37.15
C LEU A 102 -12.59 -7.55 36.94
N GLY A 103 -12.59 -6.59 36.01
CA GLY A 103 -13.80 -5.84 35.63
C GLY A 103 -14.92 -6.76 35.13
N PHE A 104 -14.62 -7.74 34.26
CA PHE A 104 -15.61 -8.71 33.77
C PHE A 104 -16.10 -9.65 34.89
N ILE A 105 -15.21 -10.18 35.72
CA ILE A 105 -15.58 -11.08 36.82
C ILE A 105 -16.45 -10.37 37.86
N THR A 106 -16.15 -9.10 38.16
CA THR A 106 -16.88 -8.31 39.16
C THR A 106 -18.06 -7.50 38.57
N ASN A 107 -18.27 -7.56 37.27
CA ASN A 107 -19.22 -6.71 36.51
C ASN A 107 -19.04 -5.20 36.78
N HIS A 108 -17.78 -4.78 36.99
CA HIS A 108 -17.45 -3.39 37.33
C HIS A 108 -17.02 -2.60 36.09
N LEU A 109 -17.95 -1.81 35.51
CA LEU A 109 -17.76 -1.07 34.26
C LEU A 109 -16.53 -0.14 34.29
N ALA A 110 -16.25 0.56 35.40
CA ALA A 110 -15.10 1.47 35.48
C ALA A 110 -13.77 0.75 35.31
N LEU A 111 -13.60 -0.47 35.85
CA LEU A 111 -12.39 -1.27 35.64
C LEU A 111 -12.23 -1.67 34.17
N MET A 112 -13.32 -2.03 33.50
CA MET A 112 -13.31 -2.36 32.07
C MET A 112 -12.93 -1.14 31.22
N LEU A 113 -13.43 0.07 31.56
CA LEU A 113 -13.08 1.31 30.85
C LEU A 113 -11.64 1.74 31.08
N VAL A 114 -11.11 1.58 32.31
CA VAL A 114 -9.68 1.80 32.61
C VAL A 114 -8.81 0.85 31.80
N ALA A 115 -9.17 -0.43 31.72
CA ALA A 115 -8.47 -1.39 30.90
C ALA A 115 -8.53 -1.04 29.41
N LEU A 116 -9.69 -0.55 28.90
CA LEU A 116 -9.83 -0.10 27.52
C LEU A 116 -8.93 1.09 27.20
N PHE A 117 -8.86 2.08 28.07
CA PHE A 117 -7.93 3.21 27.93
C PHE A 117 -6.48 2.74 27.98
N GLY A 118 -6.16 1.79 28.88
CA GLY A 118 -4.85 1.13 28.96
C GLY A 118 -4.48 0.43 27.66
N MET A 119 -5.43 -0.29 27.03
CA MET A 119 -5.20 -0.95 25.74
C MET A 119 -4.96 0.05 24.62
N GLY A 120 -5.73 1.13 24.56
CA GLY A 120 -5.47 2.22 23.63
C GLY A 120 -4.06 2.80 23.83
N THR A 121 -3.62 2.98 25.08
CA THR A 121 -2.26 3.45 25.43
C THR A 121 -1.19 2.45 24.97
N HIS A 122 -1.39 1.17 25.26
CA HIS A 122 -0.53 0.07 24.78
C HIS A 122 -0.37 0.11 23.25
N SER A 123 -1.49 0.19 22.52
CA SER A 123 -1.50 0.21 21.05
C SER A 123 -0.87 1.50 20.48
N ALA A 124 -1.07 2.65 21.13
CA ALA A 124 -0.44 3.92 20.76
C ALA A 124 1.09 3.90 20.92
N LEU A 125 1.60 3.26 21.95
CA LEU A 125 3.04 3.07 22.18
C LEU A 125 3.62 1.99 21.25
N PHE A 126 2.88 0.92 21.00
CA PHE A 126 3.34 -0.21 20.20
C PHE A 126 3.39 0.12 18.69
N GLY A 127 2.46 0.90 18.16
CA GLY A 127 2.34 1.21 16.73
C GLY A 127 3.62 1.74 16.09
N PRO A 128 4.26 2.80 16.61
CA PRO A 128 5.53 3.31 16.09
C PRO A 128 6.65 2.27 16.10
N VAL A 129 6.70 1.44 17.14
CA VAL A 129 7.70 0.37 17.28
C VAL A 129 7.44 -0.76 16.31
N LYS A 130 6.16 -1.18 16.16
CA LYS A 130 5.69 -2.23 15.25
C LYS A 130 6.18 -2.01 13.82
N TYR A 131 6.02 -0.82 13.29
CA TYR A 131 6.40 -0.54 11.90
C TYR A 131 7.87 -0.12 11.75
N SER A 132 8.51 0.45 12.77
CA SER A 132 9.92 0.84 12.70
C SER A 132 10.92 -0.30 12.90
N ILE A 133 10.50 -1.44 13.45
CA ILE A 133 11.35 -2.63 13.59
C ILE A 133 11.50 -3.39 12.25
N LEU A 134 10.50 -3.29 11.35
CA LEU A 134 10.50 -4.06 10.09
C LEU A 134 11.74 -3.79 9.22
N PRO A 135 12.18 -2.54 8.97
CA PRO A 135 13.40 -2.30 8.19
C PRO A 135 14.69 -2.74 8.87
N GLN A 136 14.69 -2.98 10.21
CA GLN A 136 15.83 -3.57 10.89
C GLN A 136 15.85 -5.10 10.80
N ALA A 137 14.69 -5.73 10.62
CA ALA A 137 14.52 -7.17 10.53
C ALA A 137 14.49 -7.70 9.09
N LEU A 138 14.13 -6.88 8.12
CA LEU A 138 13.87 -7.24 6.73
C LEU A 138 14.79 -6.47 5.78
N ARG A 139 15.13 -7.08 4.65
CA ARG A 139 15.79 -6.40 3.54
C ARG A 139 14.78 -5.50 2.81
N GLU A 140 15.25 -4.52 2.07
CA GLU A 140 14.37 -3.60 1.33
C GLU A 140 13.40 -4.33 0.39
N GLU A 141 13.87 -5.35 -0.30
CA GLU A 141 13.07 -6.21 -1.20
C GLU A 141 11.98 -7.02 -0.46
N GLU A 142 12.11 -7.23 0.85
CA GLU A 142 11.18 -7.99 1.69
C GLU A 142 10.16 -7.07 2.38
N LEU A 143 10.36 -5.73 2.35
CA LEU A 143 9.50 -4.79 3.09
C LEU A 143 8.04 -4.82 2.63
N VAL A 144 7.79 -4.88 1.32
CA VAL A 144 6.41 -4.94 0.80
C VAL A 144 5.73 -6.23 1.25
N GLY A 145 6.41 -7.38 1.07
CA GLY A 145 5.88 -8.67 1.52
C GLY A 145 5.71 -8.76 3.04
N GLY A 146 6.68 -8.22 3.80
CA GLY A 146 6.60 -8.16 5.25
C GLY A 146 5.45 -7.31 5.77
N ASN A 147 5.24 -6.11 5.20
CA ASN A 147 4.08 -5.27 5.52
C ASN A 147 2.77 -5.95 5.09
N GLY A 148 2.73 -6.59 3.92
CA GLY A 148 1.57 -7.35 3.47
C GLY A 148 1.17 -8.46 4.44
N LEU A 149 2.15 -9.21 4.98
CA LEU A 149 1.89 -10.21 6.03
C LEU A 149 1.41 -9.57 7.32
N VAL A 150 2.02 -8.46 7.75
CA VAL A 150 1.62 -7.74 8.98
C VAL A 150 0.18 -7.23 8.87
N GLU A 151 -0.21 -6.63 7.75
CA GLU A 151 -1.58 -6.17 7.53
C GLU A 151 -2.57 -7.35 7.45
N MET A 152 -2.24 -8.40 6.70
CA MET A 152 -3.03 -9.64 6.69
C MET A 152 -3.24 -10.16 8.12
N GLY A 153 -2.16 -10.32 8.88
CA GLY A 153 -2.23 -10.82 10.26
C GLY A 153 -3.04 -9.91 11.17
N THR A 154 -2.95 -8.59 10.99
CA THR A 154 -3.72 -7.61 11.75
C THR A 154 -5.23 -7.74 11.46
N PHE A 155 -5.66 -7.73 10.19
CA PHE A 155 -7.08 -7.78 9.85
C PHE A 155 -7.72 -9.13 10.15
N LEU A 156 -7.02 -10.24 9.93
CA LEU A 156 -7.50 -11.57 10.34
C LEU A 156 -7.60 -11.70 11.87
N ALA A 157 -6.66 -11.11 12.60
CA ALA A 157 -6.70 -11.08 14.05
C ALA A 157 -7.85 -10.20 14.60
N ILE A 158 -8.12 -9.05 13.98
CA ILE A 158 -9.29 -8.21 14.29
C ILE A 158 -10.58 -9.01 14.13
N LEU A 159 -10.74 -9.69 12.99
CA LEU A 159 -11.90 -10.53 12.71
C LEU A 159 -12.05 -11.66 13.72
N ALA A 160 -10.97 -12.42 13.95
CA ALA A 160 -10.98 -13.54 14.89
C ALA A 160 -11.27 -13.08 16.34
N GLY A 161 -10.72 -11.92 16.76
CA GLY A 161 -11.01 -11.32 18.05
C GLY A 161 -12.48 -10.90 18.21
N THR A 162 -13.05 -10.31 17.15
CA THR A 162 -14.47 -9.90 17.13
C THR A 162 -15.39 -11.12 17.21
N ILE A 163 -15.14 -12.16 16.40
CA ILE A 163 -15.92 -13.42 16.46
C ILE A 163 -15.74 -14.10 17.82
N GLY A 164 -14.49 -14.17 18.31
CA GLY A 164 -14.18 -14.75 19.61
C GLY A 164 -14.92 -14.06 20.77
N ALA A 165 -15.05 -12.72 20.71
CA ALA A 165 -15.87 -11.97 21.67
C ALA A 165 -17.33 -12.41 21.63
N GLY A 166 -17.94 -12.50 20.44
CA GLY A 166 -19.32 -12.97 20.28
C GLY A 166 -19.54 -14.37 20.87
N VAL A 167 -18.63 -15.31 20.55
CA VAL A 167 -18.69 -16.70 21.07
C VAL A 167 -18.54 -16.74 22.59
N MET A 168 -17.56 -16.01 23.15
CA MET A 168 -17.36 -16.01 24.62
C MET A 168 -18.53 -15.34 25.34
N MET A 169 -19.07 -14.25 24.81
CA MET A 169 -20.20 -13.51 25.40
C MET A 169 -21.55 -14.27 25.33
N SER A 170 -21.70 -15.23 24.43
CA SER A 170 -22.86 -16.12 24.36
C SER A 170 -22.84 -17.23 25.44
N SER A 171 -21.69 -17.49 26.07
CA SER A 171 -21.57 -18.49 27.12
C SER A 171 -22.28 -18.07 28.41
N ALA A 172 -22.81 -19.04 29.16
CA ALA A 172 -23.32 -18.83 30.52
C ALA A 172 -22.26 -18.30 31.50
N SER A 173 -20.99 -18.69 31.28
CA SER A 173 -19.83 -18.23 32.05
C SER A 173 -19.01 -17.18 31.30
N TYR A 174 -19.66 -16.26 30.59
CA TYR A 174 -18.99 -15.27 29.72
C TYR A 174 -17.88 -14.49 30.44
N ALA A 175 -18.08 -14.11 31.69
CA ALA A 175 -17.13 -13.30 32.44
C ALA A 175 -15.78 -14.02 32.61
N THR A 176 -15.82 -15.29 33.00
CA THR A 176 -14.60 -16.12 33.15
C THR A 176 -13.99 -16.51 31.81
N ALA A 177 -14.83 -16.75 30.78
CA ALA A 177 -14.37 -17.05 29.42
C ALA A 177 -13.61 -15.85 28.82
N VAL A 178 -14.17 -14.64 28.90
CA VAL A 178 -13.51 -13.42 28.42
C VAL A 178 -12.25 -13.13 29.25
N ALA A 179 -12.34 -13.20 30.59
CA ALA A 179 -11.21 -12.95 31.47
C ALA A 179 -10.02 -13.90 31.15
N GLY A 180 -10.30 -15.20 31.02
CA GLY A 180 -9.28 -16.19 30.63
C GLY A 180 -8.74 -15.96 29.22
N GLY A 181 -9.62 -15.61 28.27
CA GLY A 181 -9.26 -15.33 26.88
C GLY A 181 -8.31 -14.14 26.74
N VAL A 182 -8.63 -12.99 27.35
CA VAL A 182 -7.79 -11.79 27.21
C VAL A 182 -6.46 -11.90 27.95
N VAL A 183 -6.45 -12.46 29.16
CA VAL A 183 -5.19 -12.66 29.90
C VAL A 183 -4.34 -13.74 29.24
N GLY A 184 -4.93 -14.86 28.83
CA GLY A 184 -4.23 -15.93 28.11
C GLY A 184 -3.57 -15.43 26.81
N THR A 185 -4.30 -14.64 26.02
CA THR A 185 -3.75 -14.03 24.80
C THR A 185 -2.61 -13.05 25.11
N ALA A 186 -2.72 -12.21 26.14
CA ALA A 186 -1.67 -11.30 26.55
C ALA A 186 -0.39 -12.05 26.97
N VAL A 187 -0.54 -13.14 27.75
CA VAL A 187 0.59 -14.01 28.15
C VAL A 187 1.24 -14.65 26.93
N LEU A 188 0.47 -15.21 26.00
CA LEU A 188 1.00 -15.80 24.75
C LEU A 188 1.73 -14.75 23.92
N GLY A 189 1.18 -13.53 23.81
CA GLY A 189 1.81 -12.41 23.13
C GLY A 189 3.15 -12.00 23.76
N TYR A 190 3.20 -11.96 25.08
CA TYR A 190 4.45 -11.71 25.83
C TYR A 190 5.48 -12.83 25.62
N LEU A 191 5.07 -14.09 25.70
CA LEU A 191 5.96 -15.23 25.47
C LEU A 191 6.53 -15.22 24.04
N ALA A 192 5.70 -14.96 23.05
CA ALA A 192 6.16 -14.80 21.66
C ALA A 192 7.17 -13.65 21.51
N SER A 193 6.95 -12.54 22.20
CA SER A 193 7.84 -11.36 22.16
C SER A 193 9.25 -11.65 22.67
N ARG A 194 9.42 -12.63 23.56
CA ARG A 194 10.74 -13.02 24.09
C ARG A 194 11.67 -13.63 23.05
N TRP A 195 11.13 -14.12 21.95
CA TRP A 195 11.90 -14.73 20.87
C TRP A 195 12.23 -13.75 19.74
N ILE A 196 11.75 -12.49 19.81
CA ILE A 196 12.14 -11.45 18.87
C ILE A 196 13.65 -11.21 19.00
N PRO A 197 14.41 -11.27 17.91
CA PRO A 197 15.84 -11.01 17.93
C PRO A 197 16.15 -9.58 18.39
N ARG A 198 17.35 -9.38 18.88
CA ARG A 198 17.81 -8.07 19.36
C ARG A 198 17.75 -7.04 18.23
N ALA A 199 17.06 -5.94 18.46
CA ALA A 199 16.92 -4.80 17.58
C ALA A 199 17.45 -3.56 18.30
N ALA A 200 18.68 -3.15 17.98
CA ALA A 200 19.39 -2.10 18.69
C ALA A 200 18.65 -0.76 18.68
N ALA A 201 18.88 0.04 19.71
CA ALA A 201 18.42 1.43 19.75
C ALA A 201 19.16 2.25 18.70
N VAL A 202 18.43 3.11 18.00
CA VAL A 202 19.00 3.96 16.94
C VAL A 202 19.62 5.23 17.52
N SER A 203 18.94 5.83 18.49
CA SER A 203 19.36 7.10 19.13
C SER A 203 19.38 7.00 20.66
N PRO A 204 20.30 6.19 21.26
CA PRO A 204 20.29 5.94 22.72
C PRO A 204 20.50 7.20 23.56
N GLN A 205 21.19 8.19 23.01
CA GLN A 205 21.50 9.46 23.70
C GLN A 205 20.39 10.50 23.61
N MET A 206 19.30 10.21 22.89
CA MET A 206 18.18 11.14 22.74
C MET A 206 17.56 11.47 24.10
N ARG A 207 17.33 12.74 24.38
CA ARG A 207 16.58 13.19 25.55
C ARG A 207 15.10 13.09 25.29
N LEU A 208 14.36 12.45 26.21
CA LEU A 208 12.90 12.34 26.13
C LEU A 208 12.29 13.68 26.57
N ASP A 209 11.34 14.16 25.77
CA ASP A 209 10.50 15.28 26.17
C ASP A 209 9.11 14.76 26.52
N TRP A 210 8.73 14.93 27.79
CA TRP A 210 7.48 14.41 28.36
C TRP A 210 6.29 15.33 28.14
N ASN A 211 6.47 16.48 27.49
CA ASN A 211 5.36 17.38 27.16
C ASN A 211 4.59 16.81 25.97
N ILE A 212 3.54 16.03 26.24
CA ILE A 212 2.75 15.27 25.30
C ILE A 212 2.22 16.15 24.16
N PHE A 213 1.65 17.32 24.48
CA PHE A 213 1.03 18.19 23.47
C PHE A 213 2.07 18.83 22.56
N LYS A 214 3.14 19.38 23.16
CA LYS A 214 4.26 19.96 22.40
C LYS A 214 4.91 18.92 21.49
N GLN A 215 5.11 17.69 21.99
CA GLN A 215 5.73 16.61 21.22
C GLN A 215 4.81 16.08 20.12
N SER A 216 3.53 15.90 20.38
CA SER A 216 2.56 15.49 19.35
C SER A 216 2.53 16.49 18.19
N TRP A 217 2.55 17.81 18.49
CA TRP A 217 2.62 18.84 17.46
C TRP A 217 3.96 18.86 16.72
N ALA A 218 5.07 18.75 17.44
CA ALA A 218 6.41 18.74 16.84
C ALA A 218 6.62 17.52 15.93
N ILE A 219 6.18 16.34 16.36
CA ILE A 219 6.30 15.10 15.61
C ILE A 219 5.36 15.11 14.39
N LEU A 220 4.14 15.63 14.54
CA LEU A 220 3.23 15.78 13.41
C LEU A 220 3.83 16.73 12.35
N ARG A 221 4.37 17.88 12.78
CA ARG A 221 5.07 18.81 11.89
C ARG A 221 6.31 18.19 11.24
N MET A 222 7.06 17.38 11.98
CA MET A 222 8.20 16.62 11.44
C MET A 222 7.76 15.64 10.35
N GLY A 223 6.70 14.83 10.58
CA GLY A 223 6.18 13.87 9.62
C GLY A 223 5.67 14.54 8.35
N LEU A 224 4.92 15.64 8.48
CA LEU A 224 4.40 16.39 7.34
C LEU A 224 5.49 17.24 6.64
N GLY A 225 6.59 17.53 7.30
CA GLY A 225 7.77 18.21 6.74
C GLY A 225 8.78 17.29 6.07
N GLN A 226 8.56 15.99 6.05
CA GLN A 226 9.38 15.01 5.31
C GLN A 226 9.31 15.25 3.80
N THR A 227 10.12 14.50 3.05
CA THR A 227 10.04 14.52 1.58
C THR A 227 8.60 14.40 1.10
N PRO A 228 8.23 15.00 -0.05
CA PRO A 228 6.87 14.92 -0.58
C PRO A 228 6.31 13.50 -0.67
N ALA A 229 7.15 12.51 -0.99
CA ALA A 229 6.73 11.12 -1.05
C ALA A 229 6.30 10.58 0.32
N VAL A 230 7.06 10.86 1.38
CA VAL A 230 6.76 10.41 2.76
C VAL A 230 5.56 11.15 3.34
N SER A 231 5.55 12.50 3.27
CA SER A 231 4.46 13.29 3.86
C SER A 231 3.09 12.96 3.25
N ARG A 232 3.04 12.70 1.95
CA ARG A 232 1.81 12.30 1.26
C ARG A 232 1.41 10.86 1.53
N SER A 233 2.39 9.98 1.74
CA SER A 233 2.09 8.62 2.19
C SER A 233 1.45 8.61 3.58
N ILE A 234 1.87 9.50 4.47
CA ILE A 234 1.24 9.71 5.78
C ILE A 234 -0.22 10.17 5.61
N VAL A 235 -0.47 11.18 4.77
CA VAL A 235 -1.83 11.66 4.49
C VAL A 235 -2.68 10.57 3.81
N GLY A 236 -2.09 9.84 2.86
CA GLY A 236 -2.75 8.71 2.19
C GLY A 236 -3.14 7.60 3.17
N ASN A 237 -2.24 7.20 4.08
CA ASN A 237 -2.55 6.24 5.14
C ASN A 237 -3.72 6.74 6.02
N SER A 238 -3.70 8.01 6.40
CA SER A 238 -4.76 8.60 7.22
C SER A 238 -6.10 8.62 6.48
N TRP A 239 -6.07 8.87 5.18
CA TRP A 239 -7.26 8.78 4.34
C TRP A 239 -7.81 7.35 4.28
N PHE A 240 -6.97 6.33 4.17
CA PHE A 240 -7.41 4.93 4.25
C PHE A 240 -8.15 4.63 5.57
N TRP A 241 -7.60 5.10 6.69
CA TRP A 241 -8.25 4.91 8.01
C TRP A 241 -9.55 5.71 8.15
N PHE A 242 -9.64 6.90 7.53
CA PHE A 242 -10.89 7.66 7.43
C PHE A 242 -11.99 6.85 6.72
N VAL A 243 -11.67 6.35 5.52
CA VAL A 243 -12.60 5.54 4.71
C VAL A 243 -12.96 4.23 5.41
N GLY A 244 -11.95 3.52 5.91
CA GLY A 244 -12.12 2.26 6.64
C GLY A 244 -12.97 2.40 7.89
N ALA A 245 -12.79 3.48 8.66
CA ALA A 245 -13.58 3.74 9.86
C ALA A 245 -15.07 3.93 9.53
N ILE A 246 -15.41 4.66 8.46
CA ILE A 246 -16.80 4.84 8.02
C ILE A 246 -17.42 3.50 7.66
N TYR A 247 -16.78 2.73 6.77
CA TYR A 247 -17.34 1.44 6.37
C TYR A 247 -17.50 0.49 7.55
N LEU A 248 -16.46 0.30 8.36
CA LEU A 248 -16.50 -0.65 9.49
C LEU A 248 -17.52 -0.29 10.55
N THR A 249 -17.73 1.00 10.83
CA THR A 249 -18.73 1.43 11.83
C THR A 249 -20.17 1.31 11.33
N GLN A 250 -20.39 1.40 10.01
CA GLN A 250 -21.72 1.33 9.42
C GLN A 250 -22.16 -0.10 9.02
N ILE A 251 -21.22 -1.07 8.93
CA ILE A 251 -21.54 -2.45 8.56
C ILE A 251 -22.68 -3.06 9.38
N PRO A 252 -22.74 -2.96 10.73
CA PRO A 252 -23.82 -3.56 11.49
C PRO A 252 -25.21 -2.99 11.15
N ALA A 253 -25.32 -1.66 11.06
CA ALA A 253 -26.57 -0.99 10.70
C ALA A 253 -26.93 -1.29 9.23
N TYR A 254 -25.96 -1.24 8.31
CA TYR A 254 -26.19 -1.59 6.92
C TYR A 254 -26.67 -3.03 6.72
N ALA A 255 -26.07 -3.99 7.42
CA ALA A 255 -26.47 -5.39 7.35
C ALA A 255 -27.92 -5.60 7.83
N LYS A 256 -28.32 -4.89 8.89
CA LYS A 256 -29.69 -4.92 9.41
C LYS A 256 -30.70 -4.22 8.49
N ASP A 257 -30.42 -2.98 8.12
CA ASP A 257 -31.41 -2.10 7.51
C ASP A 257 -31.49 -2.23 5.97
N TRP A 258 -30.41 -2.68 5.32
CA TRP A 258 -30.30 -2.77 3.86
C TRP A 258 -30.14 -4.20 3.33
N LEU A 259 -29.47 -5.09 4.08
CA LEU A 259 -29.43 -6.51 3.74
C LEU A 259 -30.52 -7.31 4.46
N HIS A 260 -31.29 -6.65 5.31
CA HIS A 260 -32.35 -7.28 6.14
C HIS A 260 -31.84 -8.54 6.85
N GLY A 261 -30.57 -8.50 7.29
CA GLY A 261 -29.81 -9.62 7.83
C GLY A 261 -29.77 -9.64 9.36
N ASP A 262 -29.54 -10.81 9.90
CA ASP A 262 -29.25 -11.02 11.32
C ASP A 262 -27.76 -10.80 11.66
N GLY A 263 -27.36 -11.15 12.89
CA GLY A 263 -25.96 -11.05 13.33
C GLY A 263 -24.96 -11.90 12.53
N THR A 264 -25.43 -12.96 11.87
CA THR A 264 -24.58 -13.82 11.03
C THR A 264 -24.22 -13.11 9.71
N VAL A 265 -25.12 -12.28 9.19
CA VAL A 265 -24.85 -11.43 8.00
C VAL A 265 -23.83 -10.34 8.35
N VAL A 266 -23.92 -9.72 9.54
CA VAL A 266 -22.86 -8.78 10.00
C VAL A 266 -21.50 -9.47 10.00
N THR A 267 -21.43 -10.68 10.56
CA THR A 267 -20.19 -11.48 10.60
C THR A 267 -19.70 -11.82 9.21
N LEU A 268 -20.58 -12.21 8.28
CA LEU A 268 -20.24 -12.47 6.89
C LEU A 268 -19.59 -11.24 6.22
N VAL A 269 -20.23 -10.07 6.34
CA VAL A 269 -19.74 -8.82 5.72
C VAL A 269 -18.37 -8.43 6.28
N LEU A 270 -18.18 -8.48 7.61
CA LEU A 270 -16.88 -8.22 8.24
C LEU A 270 -15.81 -9.23 7.81
N THR A 271 -16.20 -10.51 7.64
CA THR A 271 -15.33 -11.57 7.15
C THR A 271 -14.87 -11.29 5.73
N LEU A 272 -15.80 -11.00 4.82
CA LEU A 272 -15.49 -10.72 3.42
C LEU A 272 -14.58 -9.50 3.27
N PHE A 273 -14.85 -8.44 4.03
CA PHE A 273 -13.99 -7.25 4.05
C PHE A 273 -12.57 -7.56 4.55
N SER A 274 -12.45 -8.27 5.69
CA SER A 274 -11.16 -8.62 6.28
C SER A 274 -10.34 -9.57 5.41
N VAL A 275 -10.99 -10.59 4.86
CA VAL A 275 -10.38 -11.53 3.90
C VAL A 275 -9.95 -10.78 2.63
N GLY A 276 -10.77 -9.85 2.15
CA GLY A 276 -10.41 -8.97 1.03
C GLY A 276 -9.12 -8.22 1.28
N ILE A 277 -9.00 -7.52 2.43
CA ILE A 277 -7.76 -6.80 2.79
C ILE A 277 -6.58 -7.76 2.90
N ALA A 278 -6.76 -8.92 3.51
CA ALA A 278 -5.71 -9.93 3.63
C ALA A 278 -5.21 -10.38 2.24
N LEU A 279 -6.11 -10.69 1.32
CA LEU A 279 -5.78 -11.08 -0.05
C LEU A 279 -5.06 -9.94 -0.80
N GLY A 280 -5.59 -8.71 -0.74
CA GLY A 280 -4.97 -7.55 -1.36
C GLY A 280 -3.57 -7.29 -0.82
N SER A 281 -3.39 -7.35 0.49
CA SER A 281 -2.10 -7.17 1.15
C SER A 281 -1.07 -8.21 0.72
N LEU A 282 -1.47 -9.47 0.58
CA LEU A 282 -0.61 -10.55 0.10
C LEU A 282 -0.24 -10.42 -1.38
N LEU A 283 -1.17 -9.95 -2.20
CA LEU A 283 -0.93 -9.75 -3.64
C LEU A 283 0.00 -8.57 -3.92
N CYS A 284 0.16 -7.63 -2.99
CA CYS A 284 1.04 -6.47 -3.15
C CYS A 284 2.48 -6.85 -3.51
N GLU A 285 3.09 -7.83 -2.84
CA GLU A 285 4.46 -8.26 -3.12
C GLU A 285 4.62 -8.73 -4.57
N ARG A 286 3.65 -9.52 -5.04
CA ARG A 286 3.69 -10.07 -6.39
C ARG A 286 3.47 -9.00 -7.46
N LEU A 287 2.50 -8.11 -7.24
CA LEU A 287 2.13 -7.06 -8.19
C LEU A 287 3.15 -5.92 -8.23
N SER A 288 3.81 -5.60 -7.11
CA SER A 288 4.88 -4.59 -7.06
C SER A 288 6.23 -5.10 -7.57
N GLY A 289 6.34 -6.39 -7.89
CA GLY A 289 7.63 -6.99 -8.24
C GLY A 289 8.66 -6.92 -7.12
N ARG A 290 8.22 -6.93 -5.85
CA ARG A 290 9.02 -6.80 -4.61
C ARG A 290 9.74 -5.46 -4.43
N LYS A 291 9.26 -4.44 -5.09
CA LYS A 291 9.82 -3.10 -4.96
C LYS A 291 8.89 -2.24 -4.12
N VAL A 292 9.50 -1.33 -3.34
CA VAL A 292 8.76 -0.30 -2.62
C VAL A 292 8.34 0.76 -3.65
N GLU A 293 7.30 0.46 -4.43
CA GLU A 293 6.77 1.37 -5.45
C GLU A 293 5.35 1.83 -5.11
N ILE A 294 5.11 3.13 -5.23
CA ILE A 294 3.80 3.75 -4.99
C ILE A 294 2.80 3.42 -6.13
N GLY A 295 3.23 2.78 -7.20
CA GLY A 295 2.41 2.53 -8.39
C GLY A 295 1.11 1.75 -8.14
N LEU A 296 1.05 0.92 -7.09
CA LEU A 296 -0.17 0.21 -6.68
C LEU A 296 -1.17 1.11 -5.94
N VAL A 297 -0.74 2.22 -5.32
CA VAL A 297 -1.63 3.11 -4.56
C VAL A 297 -2.74 3.72 -5.42
N PRO A 298 -2.46 4.29 -6.61
CA PRO A 298 -3.48 4.74 -7.55
C PRO A 298 -4.49 3.66 -7.92
N PHE A 299 -4.02 2.45 -8.18
CA PHE A 299 -4.88 1.32 -8.52
C PHE A 299 -5.73 0.90 -7.33
N GLY A 300 -5.13 0.83 -6.13
CA GLY A 300 -5.86 0.62 -4.88
C GLY A 300 -6.96 1.66 -4.68
N SER A 301 -6.63 2.92 -4.88
CA SER A 301 -7.57 4.02 -4.72
C SER A 301 -8.68 4.04 -5.78
N PHE A 302 -8.37 3.71 -7.02
CA PHE A 302 -9.39 3.54 -8.07
C PHE A 302 -10.38 2.43 -7.70
N GLY A 303 -9.88 1.28 -7.21
CA GLY A 303 -10.72 0.18 -6.78
C GLY A 303 -11.59 0.53 -5.57
N LEU A 304 -11.06 1.27 -4.59
CA LEU A 304 -11.86 1.79 -3.47
C LEU A 304 -13.04 2.65 -3.95
N THR A 305 -12.81 3.52 -4.95
CA THR A 305 -13.89 4.30 -5.56
C THR A 305 -14.89 3.41 -6.30
N LEU A 306 -14.40 2.53 -7.18
CA LEU A 306 -15.24 1.68 -8.01
C LEU A 306 -16.15 0.80 -7.17
N PHE A 307 -15.57 0.06 -6.22
CA PHE A 307 -16.34 -0.86 -5.38
C PHE A 307 -17.20 -0.15 -4.34
N GLY A 308 -16.81 1.05 -3.90
CA GLY A 308 -17.68 1.90 -3.08
C GLY A 308 -18.92 2.39 -3.83
N LEU A 309 -18.76 2.80 -5.10
CA LEU A 309 -19.88 3.18 -5.98
C LEU A 309 -20.77 1.98 -6.32
N LEU A 310 -20.19 0.81 -6.60
CA LEU A 310 -20.93 -0.42 -6.86
C LEU A 310 -21.73 -0.84 -5.60
N TRP A 311 -21.13 -0.74 -4.42
CA TRP A 311 -21.85 -1.03 -3.18
C TRP A 311 -23.04 -0.10 -2.99
N TRP A 312 -22.83 1.21 -3.16
CA TRP A 312 -23.94 2.18 -3.14
C TRP A 312 -25.03 1.83 -4.15
N TRP A 313 -24.64 1.57 -5.41
CA TRP A 313 -25.59 1.34 -6.51
C TRP A 313 -26.50 0.13 -6.26
N HIS A 314 -25.96 -0.95 -5.73
CA HIS A 314 -26.69 -2.20 -5.48
C HIS A 314 -27.31 -2.29 -4.08
N SER A 315 -27.19 -1.28 -3.23
CA SER A 315 -27.67 -1.34 -1.84
C SER A 315 -29.19 -1.55 -1.71
N GLY A 316 -30.00 -1.29 -2.73
CA GLY A 316 -31.45 -1.49 -2.73
C GLY A 316 -31.92 -2.82 -3.34
N ASP A 317 -30.99 -3.67 -3.82
CA ASP A 317 -31.35 -4.85 -4.60
C ASP A 317 -31.83 -6.04 -3.74
N VAL A 318 -31.49 -6.09 -2.46
CA VAL A 318 -31.87 -7.19 -1.56
C VAL A 318 -33.29 -6.96 -1.05
N PRO A 319 -34.23 -7.88 -1.32
CA PRO A 319 -35.62 -7.72 -0.92
C PRO A 319 -35.78 -7.89 0.59
N ALA A 320 -36.70 -7.10 1.17
CA ALA A 320 -37.12 -7.29 2.55
C ALA A 320 -37.85 -8.63 2.73
N ALA A 321 -37.64 -9.29 3.87
CA ALA A 321 -38.31 -10.53 4.23
C ALA A 321 -39.01 -10.42 5.57
N ALA A 322 -40.00 -11.31 5.82
CA ALA A 322 -40.72 -11.35 7.08
C ALA A 322 -39.84 -11.72 8.30
N LEU A 323 -38.77 -12.49 8.05
CA LEU A 323 -37.73 -12.82 9.03
C LEU A 323 -36.37 -12.34 8.50
N PRO A 324 -35.45 -11.91 9.35
CA PRO A 324 -34.12 -11.52 8.94
C PRO A 324 -33.40 -12.66 8.20
N HIS A 325 -32.69 -12.31 7.13
CA HIS A 325 -31.87 -13.26 6.38
C HIS A 325 -30.69 -13.72 7.25
N ASP A 326 -30.38 -15.01 7.23
CA ASP A 326 -29.11 -15.51 7.70
C ASP A 326 -28.05 -15.46 6.58
N TRP A 327 -26.80 -15.73 6.91
CA TRP A 327 -25.68 -15.67 5.97
C TRP A 327 -25.83 -16.66 4.78
N LEU A 328 -26.43 -17.84 4.98
CA LEU A 328 -26.67 -18.83 3.92
C LEU A 328 -27.76 -18.36 2.96
N ALA A 329 -28.86 -17.86 3.49
CA ALA A 329 -29.94 -17.28 2.70
C ALA A 329 -29.40 -16.12 1.83
N LEU A 330 -28.60 -15.21 2.41
CA LEU A 330 -28.00 -14.12 1.65
C LEU A 330 -27.06 -14.59 0.53
N LEU A 331 -26.23 -15.59 0.78
CA LEU A 331 -25.36 -16.19 -0.24
C LEU A 331 -26.16 -16.87 -1.37
N GLY A 332 -27.34 -17.36 -1.10
CA GLY A 332 -28.26 -17.94 -2.09
C GLY A 332 -28.95 -16.90 -3.00
N MET A 333 -28.90 -15.61 -2.64
CA MET A 333 -29.58 -14.54 -3.39
C MET A 333 -28.67 -13.94 -4.45
N SER A 334 -29.03 -14.06 -5.72
CA SER A 334 -28.26 -13.45 -6.82
C SER A 334 -28.18 -11.92 -6.70
N GLN A 335 -29.18 -11.27 -6.13
CA GLN A 335 -29.23 -9.83 -5.90
C GLN A 335 -28.16 -9.34 -4.91
N ALA A 336 -27.77 -10.18 -3.93
CA ALA A 336 -26.75 -9.83 -2.95
C ALA A 336 -25.32 -9.93 -3.50
N TRP A 337 -25.08 -10.68 -4.58
CA TRP A 337 -23.73 -10.97 -5.06
C TRP A 337 -22.91 -9.72 -5.41
N TRP A 338 -23.50 -8.72 -6.05
CA TRP A 338 -22.78 -7.47 -6.38
C TRP A 338 -22.35 -6.71 -5.14
N ILE A 339 -23.15 -6.74 -4.08
CA ILE A 339 -22.81 -6.14 -2.79
C ILE A 339 -21.65 -6.91 -2.15
N LEU A 340 -21.74 -8.26 -2.10
CA LEU A 340 -20.70 -9.11 -1.51
C LEU A 340 -19.37 -8.98 -2.27
N VAL A 341 -19.40 -8.95 -3.61
CA VAL A 341 -18.23 -8.72 -4.46
C VAL A 341 -17.65 -7.33 -4.22
N SER A 342 -18.50 -6.31 -4.04
CA SER A 342 -18.04 -4.95 -3.75
C SER A 342 -17.32 -4.87 -2.41
N ILE A 343 -17.81 -5.56 -1.39
CA ILE A 343 -17.19 -5.62 -0.07
C ILE A 343 -15.80 -6.29 -0.14
N VAL A 344 -15.69 -7.43 -0.82
CA VAL A 344 -14.40 -8.10 -1.07
C VAL A 344 -13.47 -7.19 -1.87
N GLY A 345 -14.00 -6.56 -2.93
CA GLY A 345 -13.25 -5.61 -3.76
C GLY A 345 -12.69 -4.44 -2.96
N LEU A 346 -13.51 -3.80 -2.14
CA LEU A 346 -13.05 -2.74 -1.22
C LEU A 346 -11.91 -3.21 -0.33
N GLY A 347 -12.00 -4.42 0.23
CA GLY A 347 -10.93 -5.02 1.01
C GLY A 347 -9.66 -5.21 0.19
N VAL A 348 -9.74 -5.89 -0.96
CA VAL A 348 -8.57 -6.18 -1.82
C VAL A 348 -7.85 -4.90 -2.24
N PHE A 349 -8.60 -3.91 -2.71
CA PHE A 349 -8.02 -2.64 -3.16
C PHE A 349 -7.57 -1.77 -1.98
N GLY A 350 -8.17 -1.93 -0.79
CA GLY A 350 -7.67 -1.38 0.46
C GLY A 350 -6.26 -1.91 0.80
N GLY A 351 -6.03 -3.21 0.63
CA GLY A 351 -4.70 -3.82 0.77
C GLY A 351 -3.68 -3.25 -0.22
N PHE A 352 -4.05 -3.10 -1.50
CA PHE A 352 -3.18 -2.46 -2.52
C PHE A 352 -2.87 -1.00 -2.20
N TYR A 353 -3.74 -0.32 -1.48
CA TYR A 353 -3.55 1.06 -1.09
C TYR A 353 -2.62 1.21 0.11
N ILE A 354 -2.87 0.49 1.21
CA ILE A 354 -2.22 0.72 2.51
C ILE A 354 -0.79 0.16 2.58
N VAL A 355 -0.56 -1.05 2.03
CA VAL A 355 0.73 -1.76 2.16
C VAL A 355 1.90 -1.00 1.53
N PRO A 356 1.80 -0.50 0.27
CA PRO A 356 2.90 0.25 -0.32
C PRO A 356 3.19 1.57 0.39
N LEU A 357 2.17 2.23 0.97
CA LEU A 357 2.34 3.47 1.71
C LEU A 357 3.17 3.26 2.99
N TYR A 358 2.90 2.21 3.76
CA TYR A 358 3.72 1.87 4.92
C TYR A 358 5.15 1.50 4.52
N ALA A 359 5.31 0.66 3.50
CA ALA A 359 6.63 0.26 3.01
C ALA A 359 7.45 1.48 2.55
N LEU A 360 6.82 2.46 1.90
CA LEU A 360 7.48 3.68 1.47
C LEU A 360 7.90 4.58 2.64
N ILE A 361 7.03 4.80 3.62
CA ILE A 361 7.38 5.56 4.83
C ILE A 361 8.60 4.93 5.50
N GLN A 362 8.62 3.60 5.61
CA GLN A 362 9.72 2.85 6.22
C GLN A 362 11.03 2.94 5.43
N ALA A 363 10.97 2.82 4.11
CA ALA A 363 12.15 2.81 3.25
C ALA A 363 12.76 4.20 3.05
N ARG A 364 11.92 5.26 2.98
CA ARG A 364 12.37 6.61 2.63
C ARG A 364 12.59 7.54 3.83
N THR A 365 12.29 7.08 5.05
CA THR A 365 12.55 7.87 6.26
C THR A 365 13.90 7.46 6.86
N ALA A 366 14.70 8.44 7.24
CA ALA A 366 15.97 8.25 7.92
C ALA A 366 15.78 7.41 9.20
N GLU A 367 16.74 6.54 9.49
CA GLU A 367 16.59 5.55 10.56
C GLU A 367 16.36 6.20 11.93
N ASP A 368 17.05 7.31 12.20
CA ASP A 368 16.98 8.10 13.45
C ASP A 368 15.69 8.93 13.62
N GLN A 369 14.81 8.96 12.60
CA GLN A 369 13.53 9.67 12.63
C GLN A 369 12.34 8.73 12.37
N ARG A 370 12.59 7.50 11.97
CA ARG A 370 11.56 6.58 11.45
C ARG A 370 10.45 6.30 12.45
N ALA A 371 10.78 6.04 13.71
CA ALA A 371 9.77 5.75 14.71
C ALA A 371 8.90 6.99 15.01
N ARG A 372 9.49 8.20 15.03
CA ARG A 372 8.74 9.46 15.22
C ARG A 372 7.87 9.79 14.00
N VAL A 373 8.35 9.54 12.79
CA VAL A 373 7.54 9.74 11.56
C VAL A 373 6.35 8.77 11.52
N ILE A 374 6.53 7.52 11.95
CA ILE A 374 5.42 6.57 12.10
C ILE A 374 4.47 6.99 13.23
N ALA A 375 4.98 7.60 14.31
CA ALA A 375 4.14 8.19 15.35
C ALA A 375 3.28 9.35 14.79
N ALA A 376 3.85 10.21 13.93
CA ALA A 376 3.08 11.25 13.23
C ALA A 376 1.97 10.63 12.37
N ASN A 377 2.26 9.55 11.64
CA ASN A 377 1.27 8.81 10.88
C ASN A 377 0.13 8.30 11.78
N ASN A 378 0.43 7.72 12.95
CA ASN A 378 -0.59 7.24 13.88
C ASN A 378 -1.46 8.36 14.46
N ILE A 379 -0.86 9.50 14.82
CA ILE A 379 -1.59 10.68 15.30
C ILE A 379 -2.56 11.17 14.21
N LEU A 380 -2.08 11.28 12.97
CA LEU A 380 -2.91 11.74 11.86
C LEU A 380 -4.00 10.74 11.50
N ASN A 381 -3.71 9.42 11.56
CA ASN A 381 -4.72 8.37 11.38
C ASN A 381 -5.86 8.50 12.39
N ALA A 382 -5.52 8.69 13.68
CA ALA A 382 -6.51 8.89 14.74
C ALA A 382 -7.34 10.16 14.50
N LEU A 383 -6.71 11.27 14.07
CA LEU A 383 -7.42 12.49 13.72
C LEU A 383 -8.42 12.25 12.59
N PHE A 384 -8.01 11.58 11.53
CA PHE A 384 -8.87 11.27 10.39
C PHE A 384 -10.03 10.34 10.79
N MET A 385 -9.83 9.39 11.69
CA MET A 385 -10.92 8.56 12.24
C MET A 385 -11.91 9.39 13.07
N VAL A 386 -11.46 10.36 13.85
CA VAL A 386 -12.37 11.28 14.57
C VAL A 386 -13.13 12.16 13.59
N VAL A 387 -12.47 12.72 12.57
CA VAL A 387 -13.12 13.52 11.52
C VAL A 387 -14.15 12.67 10.76
N SER A 388 -13.85 11.39 10.48
CA SER A 388 -14.80 10.48 9.83
C SER A 388 -16.04 10.22 10.68
N ALA A 389 -15.88 10.08 11.99
CA ALA A 389 -17.01 9.93 12.91
C ALA A 389 -17.88 11.19 12.96
N ILE A 390 -17.26 12.38 13.03
CA ILE A 390 -17.99 13.67 12.99
C ILE A 390 -18.75 13.80 11.65
N LEU A 391 -18.09 13.52 10.52
CA LEU A 391 -18.73 13.56 9.22
C LEU A 391 -19.93 12.61 9.15
N THR A 392 -19.79 11.40 9.67
CA THR A 392 -20.87 10.41 9.72
C THR A 392 -22.07 10.94 10.54
N ILE A 393 -21.82 11.51 11.73
CA ILE A 393 -22.87 12.10 12.56
C ILE A 393 -23.57 13.25 11.82
N VAL A 394 -22.82 14.12 11.16
CA VAL A 394 -23.39 15.25 10.40
C VAL A 394 -24.24 14.75 9.23
N LEU A 395 -23.73 13.80 8.46
CA LEU A 395 -24.42 13.34 7.25
C LEU A 395 -25.64 12.45 7.57
N LEU A 396 -25.52 11.51 8.49
CA LEU A 396 -26.64 10.64 8.86
C LEU A 396 -27.63 11.31 9.84
N GLY A 397 -27.12 12.11 10.79
CA GLY A 397 -27.95 12.69 11.85
C GLY A 397 -28.53 14.06 11.50
N LEU A 398 -27.77 14.99 10.92
CA LEU A 398 -28.23 16.33 10.61
C LEU A 398 -28.72 16.49 9.16
N ALA A 399 -28.06 15.86 8.22
CA ALA A 399 -28.46 15.90 6.79
C ALA A 399 -29.42 14.76 6.42
N GLU A 400 -29.72 13.86 7.35
CA GLU A 400 -30.63 12.73 7.19
C GLU A 400 -30.36 11.83 5.98
N LEU A 401 -29.08 11.73 5.57
CA LEU A 401 -28.69 10.84 4.50
C LEU A 401 -28.80 9.38 4.96
N THR A 402 -29.06 8.51 4.00
CA THR A 402 -29.02 7.05 4.24
C THR A 402 -27.58 6.53 4.26
N ILE A 403 -27.35 5.33 4.82
CA ILE A 403 -26.04 4.69 4.84
C ILE A 403 -25.47 4.50 3.42
N PRO A 404 -26.23 4.03 2.39
CA PRO A 404 -25.72 3.99 1.03
C PRO A 404 -25.33 5.37 0.47
N GLN A 405 -26.09 6.42 0.76
CA GLN A 405 -25.74 7.79 0.35
C GLN A 405 -24.44 8.26 1.01
N LEU A 406 -24.19 7.89 2.28
CA LEU A 406 -22.91 8.11 2.92
C LEU A 406 -21.76 7.40 2.16
N PHE A 407 -21.97 6.15 1.73
CA PHE A 407 -20.99 5.41 0.93
C PHE A 407 -20.71 6.09 -0.43
N LEU A 408 -21.75 6.64 -1.08
CA LEU A 408 -21.60 7.47 -2.26
C LEU A 408 -20.72 8.71 -1.97
N VAL A 409 -21.02 9.46 -0.92
CA VAL A 409 -20.25 10.67 -0.54
C VAL A 409 -18.78 10.30 -0.31
N VAL A 410 -18.50 9.23 0.42
CA VAL A 410 -17.13 8.76 0.68
C VAL A 410 -16.41 8.37 -0.62
N SER A 411 -17.10 7.68 -1.53
CA SER A 411 -16.54 7.30 -2.84
C SER A 411 -16.23 8.51 -3.72
N LEU A 412 -17.08 9.54 -3.70
CA LEU A 412 -16.84 10.81 -4.42
C LEU A 412 -15.69 11.60 -3.79
N LEU A 413 -15.62 11.66 -2.46
CA LEU A 413 -14.47 12.27 -1.76
C LEU A 413 -13.16 11.54 -2.10
N ASN A 414 -13.21 10.20 -2.23
CA ASN A 414 -12.04 9.42 -2.65
C ASN A 414 -11.56 9.81 -4.06
N ILE A 415 -12.46 10.15 -5.00
CA ILE A 415 -12.09 10.69 -6.31
C ILE A 415 -11.32 12.00 -6.16
N ALA A 416 -11.78 12.90 -5.30
CA ALA A 416 -11.11 14.19 -5.07
C ALA A 416 -9.71 14.01 -4.46
N VAL A 417 -9.59 13.12 -3.47
CA VAL A 417 -8.30 12.78 -2.85
C VAL A 417 -7.36 12.11 -3.88
N ASN A 418 -7.88 11.24 -4.74
CA ASN A 418 -7.13 10.65 -5.83
C ASN A 418 -6.60 11.70 -6.80
N ALA A 419 -7.46 12.60 -7.24
CA ALA A 419 -7.06 13.69 -8.13
C ALA A 419 -5.94 14.55 -7.50
N TYR A 420 -6.00 14.79 -6.19
CA TYR A 420 -4.94 15.46 -5.43
C TYR A 420 -3.65 14.65 -5.42
N ILE A 421 -3.71 13.35 -5.05
CA ILE A 421 -2.53 12.46 -4.99
C ILE A 421 -1.89 12.33 -6.38
N PHE A 422 -2.69 12.17 -7.44
CA PHE A 422 -2.20 12.00 -8.81
C PHE A 422 -1.56 13.25 -9.40
N ARG A 423 -2.08 14.43 -9.08
CA ARG A 423 -1.45 15.70 -9.48
C ARG A 423 -0.03 15.86 -8.96
N ILE A 424 0.28 15.17 -7.89
CA ILE A 424 1.49 15.37 -7.11
C ILE A 424 2.56 14.31 -7.43
N VAL A 425 2.16 13.12 -7.92
CA VAL A 425 3.07 12.02 -8.29
C VAL A 425 2.66 11.39 -9.63
N PRO A 426 2.56 12.18 -10.71
CA PRO A 426 2.08 11.68 -11.99
C PRO A 426 3.00 10.59 -12.59
N GLU A 427 4.31 10.66 -12.33
CA GLU A 427 5.29 9.70 -12.83
C GLU A 427 5.03 8.28 -12.35
N PHE A 428 4.69 8.08 -11.06
CA PHE A 428 4.43 6.75 -10.51
C PHE A 428 3.11 6.16 -11.02
N THR A 429 2.09 6.99 -11.17
CA THR A 429 0.80 6.57 -11.75
C THR A 429 0.98 6.14 -13.21
N MET A 430 1.73 6.93 -13.97
CA MET A 430 2.04 6.61 -15.37
C MET A 430 2.83 5.31 -15.49
N ARG A 431 3.84 5.09 -14.66
CA ARG A 431 4.63 3.85 -14.65
C ARG A 431 3.77 2.64 -14.30
N PHE A 432 2.86 2.77 -13.34
CA PHE A 432 1.95 1.69 -12.99
C PHE A 432 0.94 1.39 -14.11
N LEU A 433 0.35 2.40 -14.75
CA LEU A 433 -0.51 2.21 -15.92
C LEU A 433 0.26 1.56 -17.08
N ILE A 434 1.49 1.99 -17.33
CA ILE A 434 2.38 1.40 -18.32
C ILE A 434 2.66 -0.07 -17.97
N TRP A 435 2.97 -0.36 -16.71
CA TRP A 435 3.22 -1.72 -16.24
C TRP A 435 1.96 -2.59 -16.41
N LEU A 436 0.80 -2.08 -16.00
CA LEU A 436 -0.48 -2.80 -16.14
C LEU A 436 -0.79 -3.09 -17.61
N LEU A 437 -0.68 -2.11 -18.49
CA LEU A 437 -0.90 -2.25 -19.94
C LEU A 437 0.10 -3.25 -20.54
N SER A 438 1.39 -3.12 -20.21
CA SER A 438 2.42 -4.01 -20.74
C SER A 438 2.21 -5.46 -20.28
N HIS A 439 1.85 -5.70 -19.02
CA HIS A 439 1.67 -7.04 -18.47
C HIS A 439 0.28 -7.64 -18.75
N SER A 440 -0.72 -6.83 -19.11
CA SER A 440 -2.01 -7.35 -19.58
C SER A 440 -1.95 -7.80 -21.05
N MET A 441 -1.11 -7.15 -21.86
CA MET A 441 -1.00 -7.43 -23.30
C MET A 441 0.17 -8.37 -23.65
N TYR A 442 1.21 -8.43 -22.80
CA TYR A 442 2.43 -9.20 -23.02
C TYR A 442 2.81 -10.04 -21.80
N ARG A 443 3.57 -11.10 -22.03
CA ARG A 443 4.31 -11.81 -20.97
C ARG A 443 5.72 -11.27 -20.93
N VAL A 444 5.97 -10.28 -20.07
CA VAL A 444 7.26 -9.60 -19.98
C VAL A 444 8.20 -10.36 -19.06
N GLU A 445 9.35 -10.76 -19.57
CA GLU A 445 10.48 -11.34 -18.83
C GLU A 445 11.63 -10.34 -18.75
N HIS A 446 12.35 -10.36 -17.65
CA HIS A 446 13.49 -9.46 -17.43
C HIS A 446 14.76 -10.28 -17.23
N ARG A 447 15.85 -9.89 -17.91
CA ARG A 447 17.18 -10.51 -17.76
C ARG A 447 18.22 -9.44 -17.53
N ASP A 448 18.97 -9.59 -16.46
CA ASP A 448 20.15 -8.77 -16.12
C ASP A 448 19.86 -7.26 -15.97
N LEU A 449 18.63 -6.85 -15.67
CA LEU A 449 18.28 -5.43 -15.51
C LEU A 449 18.98 -4.78 -14.31
N GLU A 450 19.53 -5.55 -13.39
CA GLU A 450 20.40 -5.09 -12.29
C GLU A 450 21.71 -4.46 -12.77
N ARG A 451 22.08 -4.61 -14.04
CA ARG A 451 23.23 -3.93 -14.65
C ARG A 451 22.96 -2.45 -14.91
N ILE A 452 21.70 -2.03 -14.90
CA ILE A 452 21.35 -0.61 -15.01
C ILE A 452 21.60 0.02 -13.64
N PRO A 453 22.39 1.10 -13.55
CA PRO A 453 22.76 1.68 -12.27
C PRO A 453 21.54 2.24 -11.51
N ASP A 454 21.47 1.96 -10.22
CA ASP A 454 20.41 2.49 -9.33
C ASP A 454 20.60 4.00 -9.08
N GLU A 455 21.80 4.54 -9.21
CA GLU A 455 22.14 5.97 -9.08
C GLU A 455 23.12 6.40 -10.18
N GLY A 456 23.15 7.70 -10.46
CA GLY A 456 24.02 8.29 -11.47
C GLY A 456 23.45 8.21 -12.90
N ALA A 457 24.08 8.93 -13.83
CA ALA A 457 23.68 9.00 -15.23
C ALA A 457 24.08 7.75 -16.02
N ALA A 458 23.23 7.36 -16.96
CA ALA A 458 23.58 6.39 -17.99
C ALA A 458 22.77 6.63 -19.28
N LEU A 459 23.39 6.37 -20.42
CA LEU A 459 22.73 6.35 -21.71
C LEU A 459 22.29 4.92 -22.03
N LEU A 460 21.00 4.69 -22.15
CA LEU A 460 20.41 3.42 -22.55
C LEU A 460 20.26 3.39 -24.07
N VAL A 461 20.73 2.34 -24.72
CA VAL A 461 20.68 2.17 -26.16
C VAL A 461 19.96 0.88 -26.50
N CYS A 462 18.84 0.95 -27.22
CA CYS A 462 17.96 -0.19 -27.48
C CYS A 462 17.55 -0.28 -28.95
N ASN A 463 17.24 -1.50 -29.44
CA ASN A 463 16.60 -1.73 -30.74
C ASN A 463 15.16 -1.23 -30.73
N HIS A 464 14.63 -0.85 -31.92
CA HIS A 464 13.32 -0.22 -32.05
C HIS A 464 12.35 -1.04 -32.91
N VAL A 465 11.49 -1.82 -32.26
CA VAL A 465 10.64 -2.84 -32.92
C VAL A 465 9.19 -2.43 -32.99
N SER A 466 8.69 -1.69 -31.99
CA SER A 466 7.26 -1.41 -31.83
C SER A 466 7.01 -0.05 -31.19
N PHE A 467 5.80 0.48 -31.37
CA PHE A 467 5.37 1.72 -30.70
C PHE A 467 5.33 1.62 -29.17
N VAL A 468 5.35 0.41 -28.61
CA VAL A 468 5.29 0.18 -27.15
C VAL A 468 6.65 -0.07 -26.51
N ASP A 469 7.76 0.01 -27.27
CA ASP A 469 9.11 -0.23 -26.75
C ASP A 469 9.43 0.63 -25.53
N ALA A 470 9.17 1.93 -25.63
CA ALA A 470 9.37 2.87 -24.52
C ALA A 470 8.48 2.54 -23.31
N LEU A 471 7.25 2.05 -23.53
CA LEU A 471 6.35 1.65 -22.47
C LEU A 471 6.86 0.39 -21.76
N LEU A 472 7.33 -0.62 -22.52
CA LEU A 472 7.88 -1.85 -21.97
C LEU A 472 9.14 -1.58 -21.13
N LEU A 473 10.06 -0.75 -21.64
CA LEU A 473 11.27 -0.36 -20.92
C LEU A 473 10.93 0.48 -19.67
N GLY A 474 10.04 1.47 -19.80
CA GLY A 474 9.62 2.33 -18.69
C GLY A 474 8.88 1.58 -17.57
N GLY A 475 8.15 0.50 -17.91
CA GLY A 475 7.50 -0.39 -16.93
C GLY A 475 8.45 -1.39 -16.26
N ALA A 476 9.56 -1.76 -16.92
CA ALA A 476 10.50 -2.77 -16.45
C ALA A 476 11.65 -2.20 -15.62
N ILE A 477 12.14 -1.01 -15.96
CA ILE A 477 13.34 -0.41 -15.35
C ILE A 477 12.95 0.39 -14.10
N ARG A 478 13.73 0.22 -13.04
CA ARG A 478 13.44 0.76 -11.68
C ARG A 478 13.39 2.27 -11.59
N ARG A 479 14.17 2.96 -12.43
CA ARG A 479 14.31 4.42 -12.42
C ARG A 479 13.50 5.07 -13.54
N PRO A 480 13.06 6.32 -13.39
CA PRO A 480 12.52 7.09 -14.50
C PRO A 480 13.51 7.16 -15.66
N ILE A 481 13.01 6.95 -16.87
CA ILE A 481 13.79 7.03 -18.10
C ILE A 481 13.28 8.20 -18.91
N ARG A 482 14.18 9.03 -19.44
CA ARG A 482 13.87 10.10 -20.38
C ARG A 482 14.00 9.56 -21.80
N PHE A 483 12.88 9.26 -22.44
CA PHE A 483 12.88 8.71 -23.79
C PHE A 483 12.99 9.82 -24.83
N VAL A 484 13.90 9.64 -25.80
CA VAL A 484 13.98 10.50 -26.97
C VAL A 484 12.99 10.00 -28.01
N MET A 485 12.06 10.86 -28.45
CA MET A 485 10.99 10.49 -29.36
C MET A 485 10.73 11.55 -30.44
N TYR A 486 10.15 11.12 -31.56
CA TYR A 486 9.84 12.00 -32.68
C TYR A 486 8.82 13.07 -32.28
N TYR A 487 9.12 14.34 -32.57
CA TYR A 487 8.34 15.50 -32.10
C TYR A 487 6.88 15.52 -32.55
N LYS A 488 6.55 14.96 -33.73
CA LYS A 488 5.17 14.88 -34.18
C LYS A 488 4.32 13.91 -33.35
N ILE A 489 4.93 12.82 -32.89
CA ILE A 489 4.28 11.88 -31.95
C ILE A 489 4.14 12.53 -30.58
N TYR A 490 5.19 13.23 -30.11
CA TYR A 490 5.16 13.98 -28.86
C TYR A 490 4.00 14.98 -28.79
N ASN A 491 3.67 15.63 -29.90
CA ASN A 491 2.63 16.66 -29.98
C ASN A 491 1.22 16.12 -30.28
N LEU A 492 1.01 14.80 -30.29
CA LEU A 492 -0.34 14.24 -30.50
C LEU A 492 -1.30 14.69 -29.38
N PRO A 493 -2.52 15.14 -29.71
CA PRO A 493 -3.53 15.51 -28.73
C PRO A 493 -3.74 14.38 -27.72
N VAL A 494 -4.00 14.72 -26.44
CA VAL A 494 -4.14 13.79 -25.30
C VAL A 494 -2.82 13.12 -24.91
N LEU A 495 -2.04 12.54 -25.84
CA LEU A 495 -0.77 11.88 -25.57
C LEU A 495 0.35 12.86 -25.21
N ASN A 496 0.28 14.11 -25.67
CA ASN A 496 1.24 15.16 -25.31
C ASN A 496 1.34 15.34 -23.78
N PHE A 497 0.19 15.35 -23.10
CA PHE A 497 0.18 15.44 -21.63
C PHE A 497 0.96 14.28 -20.97
N VAL A 498 0.79 13.06 -21.49
CA VAL A 498 1.47 11.85 -21.02
C VAL A 498 2.98 11.96 -21.23
N PHE A 499 3.41 12.27 -22.45
CA PHE A 499 4.83 12.37 -22.81
C PHE A 499 5.54 13.50 -22.07
N ARG A 500 4.87 14.63 -21.92
CA ARG A 500 5.37 15.78 -21.16
C ARG A 500 5.54 15.46 -19.68
N THR A 501 4.57 14.76 -19.09
CA THR A 501 4.61 14.30 -17.69
C THR A 501 5.71 13.26 -17.45
N ALA A 502 5.94 12.36 -18.43
CA ALA A 502 7.01 11.38 -18.39
C ALA A 502 8.41 11.99 -18.65
N GLY A 503 8.50 13.28 -18.98
CA GLY A 503 9.77 13.94 -19.29
C GLY A 503 10.39 13.46 -20.59
N ALA A 504 9.59 13.02 -21.58
CA ALA A 504 10.08 12.63 -22.89
C ALA A 504 10.69 13.82 -23.64
N ILE A 505 11.72 13.55 -24.45
CA ILE A 505 12.50 14.56 -25.17
C ILE A 505 12.09 14.54 -26.65
N PRO A 506 11.40 15.58 -27.15
CA PRO A 506 11.05 15.63 -28.56
C PRO A 506 12.28 15.92 -29.43
N ILE A 507 12.50 15.11 -30.48
CA ILE A 507 13.57 15.28 -31.46
C ILE A 507 13.02 15.32 -32.88
N ALA A 508 13.66 16.09 -33.73
CA ALA A 508 13.45 16.11 -35.18
C ALA A 508 14.73 15.66 -35.92
N GLY A 509 14.61 15.33 -37.18
CA GLY A 509 15.81 15.20 -38.04
C GLY A 509 16.46 16.57 -38.25
N ARG A 510 17.80 16.63 -38.30
CA ARG A 510 18.53 17.91 -38.49
C ARG A 510 18.06 18.68 -39.74
N GLY A 511 17.75 17.97 -40.82
CA GLY A 511 17.20 18.58 -42.04
C GLY A 511 15.71 18.89 -42.02
N GLU A 512 14.98 18.46 -40.97
CA GLU A 512 13.54 18.70 -40.82
C GLU A 512 13.26 19.93 -39.95
N ASP A 513 13.91 20.02 -38.79
CA ASP A 513 13.84 21.17 -37.85
C ASP A 513 15.10 21.20 -36.97
N GLU A 514 16.02 22.08 -37.34
CA GLU A 514 17.30 22.22 -36.64
C GLU A 514 17.13 22.76 -35.22
N ALA A 515 16.15 23.62 -34.97
CA ALA A 515 15.89 24.19 -33.65
C ALA A 515 15.38 23.13 -32.67
N ILE A 516 14.50 22.22 -33.11
CA ILE A 516 14.05 21.08 -32.28
C ILE A 516 15.21 20.10 -32.09
N TYR A 517 16.03 19.85 -33.12
CA TYR A 517 17.18 18.98 -33.06
C TYR A 517 18.19 19.46 -32.00
N GLU A 518 18.63 20.73 -32.04
CA GLU A 518 19.58 21.30 -31.09
C GLU A 518 19.01 21.32 -29.65
N ARG A 519 17.77 21.72 -29.49
CA ARG A 519 17.09 21.67 -28.19
C ARG A 519 17.01 20.28 -27.60
N ALA A 520 16.84 19.24 -28.43
CA ALA A 520 16.82 17.86 -27.96
C ALA A 520 18.16 17.45 -27.34
N PHE A 521 19.28 17.75 -28.01
CA PHE A 521 20.62 17.43 -27.48
C PHE A 521 20.93 18.23 -26.21
N ALA A 522 20.61 19.51 -26.16
CA ALA A 522 20.76 20.32 -24.95
C ALA A 522 19.97 19.72 -23.76
N ARG A 523 18.75 19.25 -24.03
CA ARG A 523 17.90 18.62 -23.00
C ARG A 523 18.43 17.25 -22.57
N ILE A 524 18.99 16.46 -23.47
CA ILE A 524 19.66 15.19 -23.16
C ILE A 524 20.85 15.46 -22.23
N ALA A 525 21.70 16.43 -22.56
CA ALA A 525 22.85 16.81 -21.74
C ALA A 525 22.42 17.27 -20.34
N GLU A 526 21.37 18.09 -20.24
CA GLU A 526 20.81 18.54 -18.96
C GLU A 526 20.37 17.36 -18.07
N TYR A 527 19.62 16.39 -18.62
CA TYR A 527 19.17 15.23 -17.85
C TYR A 527 20.32 14.31 -17.43
N LEU A 528 21.30 14.07 -18.33
CA LEU A 528 22.46 13.26 -17.99
C LEU A 528 23.34 13.96 -16.95
N ALA A 529 23.53 15.28 -17.02
CA ALA A 529 24.24 16.04 -16.01
C ALA A 529 23.53 16.02 -14.64
N ALA A 530 22.19 15.94 -14.65
CA ALA A 530 21.39 15.76 -13.43
C ALA A 530 21.42 14.31 -12.86
N GLY A 531 22.15 13.39 -13.48
CA GLY A 531 22.27 12.02 -13.00
C GLY A 531 21.12 11.11 -13.44
N GLU A 532 20.33 11.50 -14.44
CA GLU A 532 19.17 10.74 -14.90
C GLU A 532 19.51 9.71 -16.00
N LEU A 533 18.60 8.77 -16.25
CA LEU A 533 18.68 7.81 -17.35
C LEU A 533 18.04 8.42 -18.60
N VAL A 534 18.78 8.42 -19.70
CA VAL A 534 18.25 8.77 -21.03
C VAL A 534 18.24 7.53 -21.90
N CYS A 535 17.14 7.26 -22.61
CA CYS A 535 17.04 6.14 -23.55
C CYS A 535 16.85 6.65 -24.97
N ILE A 536 17.66 6.11 -25.87
CA ILE A 536 17.57 6.38 -27.30
C ILE A 536 17.41 5.08 -28.09
N PHE A 537 16.74 5.20 -29.23
CA PHE A 537 16.66 4.18 -30.27
C PHE A 537 17.50 4.65 -31.47
N PRO A 538 18.77 4.27 -31.55
CA PRO A 538 19.71 4.91 -32.48
C PRO A 538 19.41 4.60 -33.94
N GLU A 539 18.57 3.62 -34.26
CA GLU A 539 18.01 3.38 -35.60
C GLU A 539 17.23 4.60 -36.11
N GLY A 540 16.59 5.37 -35.20
CA GLY A 540 15.82 6.56 -35.50
C GLY A 540 14.52 6.31 -36.27
N LYS A 541 14.10 5.06 -36.40
CA LYS A 541 12.82 4.61 -36.98
C LYS A 541 12.48 3.20 -36.47
N LEU A 542 11.23 2.82 -36.54
CA LEU A 542 10.80 1.44 -36.28
C LEU A 542 11.28 0.51 -37.40
N THR A 543 11.75 -0.69 -37.02
CA THR A 543 12.12 -1.72 -38.02
C THR A 543 10.97 -2.04 -38.96
N GLY A 544 11.30 -2.33 -40.21
CA GLY A 544 10.34 -2.74 -41.24
C GLY A 544 10.23 -4.26 -41.43
N ASP A 545 11.24 -5.01 -40.98
CA ASP A 545 11.42 -6.45 -41.20
C ASP A 545 11.78 -7.24 -39.94
N GLY A 546 11.85 -6.56 -38.79
CA GLY A 546 12.24 -7.16 -37.50
C GLY A 546 13.75 -7.23 -37.27
N GLU A 547 14.57 -6.77 -38.21
CA GLU A 547 16.02 -6.68 -38.05
C GLU A 547 16.46 -5.33 -37.49
N ILE A 548 17.63 -5.30 -36.85
CA ILE A 548 18.24 -4.09 -36.28
C ILE A 548 18.92 -3.31 -37.40
N ASP A 549 18.43 -2.10 -37.65
CA ASP A 549 18.98 -1.20 -38.65
C ASP A 549 20.30 -0.57 -38.20
N VAL A 550 20.95 0.17 -39.06
CA VAL A 550 22.22 0.87 -38.79
C VAL A 550 21.99 1.94 -37.70
N PHE A 551 22.86 1.96 -36.70
CA PHE A 551 22.82 2.97 -35.65
C PHE A 551 23.40 4.29 -36.13
N LYS A 552 22.67 5.38 -35.92
CA LYS A 552 23.05 6.74 -36.32
C LYS A 552 24.08 7.35 -35.36
N GLY A 553 24.87 8.29 -35.83
CA GLY A 553 25.93 8.97 -35.06
C GLY A 553 25.44 9.88 -33.91
N GLY A 554 24.15 9.95 -33.62
CA GLY A 554 23.62 10.71 -32.50
C GLY A 554 24.18 10.28 -31.15
N VAL A 555 24.53 9.00 -30.99
CA VAL A 555 25.21 8.48 -29.79
C VAL A 555 26.54 9.20 -29.56
N ASN A 556 27.37 9.32 -30.60
CA ASN A 556 28.67 9.97 -30.51
C ASN A 556 28.56 11.43 -30.08
N ARG A 557 27.55 12.14 -30.59
CA ARG A 557 27.29 13.52 -30.19
C ARG A 557 26.92 13.62 -28.71
N ILE A 558 26.02 12.77 -28.24
CA ILE A 558 25.62 12.76 -26.82
C ILE A 558 26.84 12.52 -25.91
N LEU A 559 27.66 11.51 -26.26
CA LEU A 559 28.78 11.12 -25.43
C LEU A 559 29.97 12.12 -25.50
N SER A 560 30.10 12.88 -26.60
CA SER A 560 31.08 13.97 -26.69
C SER A 560 30.70 15.19 -25.85
N GLU A 561 29.38 15.46 -25.70
CA GLU A 561 28.88 16.57 -24.87
C GLU A 561 28.79 16.16 -23.37
N THR A 562 28.38 14.92 -23.10
CA THR A 562 28.19 14.41 -21.73
C THR A 562 28.68 12.96 -21.64
N PRO A 563 29.94 12.73 -21.25
CA PRO A 563 30.51 11.39 -21.15
C PRO A 563 29.89 10.62 -19.99
N VAL A 564 29.10 9.59 -20.30
CA VAL A 564 28.41 8.71 -19.33
C VAL A 564 28.50 7.26 -19.80
N PRO A 565 28.42 6.25 -18.90
CA PRO A 565 28.39 4.85 -19.30
C PRO A 565 27.18 4.55 -20.18
N VAL A 566 27.39 3.70 -21.20
CA VAL A 566 26.33 3.26 -22.12
C VAL A 566 25.89 1.86 -21.74
N ILE A 567 24.59 1.65 -21.54
CA ILE A 567 24.01 0.33 -21.26
C ILE A 567 23.24 -0.14 -22.52
N PRO A 568 23.74 -1.16 -23.23
CA PRO A 568 23.02 -1.74 -24.34
C PRO A 568 21.83 -2.57 -23.82
N LEU A 569 20.66 -2.37 -24.39
CA LEU A 569 19.43 -3.09 -24.11
C LEU A 569 18.94 -3.79 -25.38
N ALA A 570 18.29 -4.94 -25.21
CA ALA A 570 17.60 -5.60 -26.30
C ALA A 570 16.18 -6.00 -25.92
N LEU A 571 15.23 -5.73 -26.83
CA LEU A 571 13.87 -6.22 -26.81
C LEU A 571 13.79 -7.45 -27.71
N GLN A 572 13.44 -8.60 -27.12
CA GLN A 572 13.34 -9.91 -27.77
C GLN A 572 11.87 -10.33 -27.90
N GLY A 573 11.47 -10.93 -29.02
CA GLY A 573 10.15 -11.51 -29.22
C GLY A 573 9.02 -10.51 -29.47
N LEU A 574 9.37 -9.25 -29.75
CA LEU A 574 8.37 -8.20 -29.93
C LEU A 574 7.87 -8.08 -31.37
N TRP A 575 8.65 -8.56 -32.36
CA TRP A 575 8.25 -8.61 -33.76
C TRP A 575 7.11 -9.62 -33.97
N GLY A 576 6.05 -9.21 -34.62
CA GLY A 576 4.81 -9.99 -34.76
C GLY A 576 3.88 -9.90 -33.57
N SER A 577 4.16 -9.04 -32.58
CA SER A 577 3.24 -8.70 -31.49
C SER A 577 2.18 -7.68 -31.92
N PHE A 578 1.24 -7.37 -31.01
CA PHE A 578 0.07 -6.55 -31.34
C PHE A 578 0.37 -5.17 -31.95
N PHE A 579 1.39 -4.48 -31.44
CA PHE A 579 1.78 -3.14 -31.91
C PHE A 579 2.99 -3.12 -32.86
N SER A 580 3.45 -4.28 -33.31
CA SER A 580 4.51 -4.35 -34.31
C SER A 580 3.96 -4.17 -35.74
N ARG A 581 4.82 -3.80 -36.67
CA ARG A 581 4.44 -3.59 -38.09
C ARG A 581 4.32 -4.88 -38.90
N ASP A 582 4.53 -6.06 -38.30
CA ASP A 582 4.39 -7.34 -38.99
C ASP A 582 2.92 -7.63 -39.36
N PRO A 583 2.54 -7.73 -40.63
CA PRO A 583 1.17 -8.02 -41.05
C PRO A 583 0.76 -9.49 -40.90
N GLY A 584 1.72 -10.42 -40.62
CA GLY A 584 1.56 -11.85 -40.87
C GLY A 584 0.81 -12.67 -39.80
N LYS A 585 0.51 -12.13 -38.61
CA LYS A 585 -0.14 -12.88 -37.52
C LYS A 585 -1.55 -12.43 -37.23
N GLY A 586 -2.50 -13.37 -37.05
CA GLY A 586 -3.88 -13.09 -36.65
C GLY A 586 -3.97 -12.43 -35.27
N PHE A 587 -5.03 -11.61 -35.05
CA PHE A 587 -5.26 -10.80 -33.84
C PHE A 587 -5.00 -11.54 -32.52
N PHE A 588 -5.56 -12.74 -32.32
CA PHE A 588 -5.40 -13.51 -31.08
C PHE A 588 -3.98 -14.05 -30.84
N LYS A 589 -3.19 -14.30 -31.90
CA LYS A 589 -1.79 -14.74 -31.78
C LYS A 589 -0.83 -13.60 -31.42
N ARG A 590 -1.28 -12.35 -31.54
CA ARG A 590 -0.52 -11.14 -31.18
C ARG A 590 -0.67 -10.75 -29.72
N LEU A 591 -1.78 -11.16 -29.07
CA LEU A 591 -1.99 -10.95 -27.64
C LEU A 591 -1.16 -11.94 -26.82
N TRP A 592 -0.66 -11.50 -25.68
CA TRP A 592 0.10 -12.32 -24.75
C TRP A 592 1.42 -12.89 -25.30
N SER A 593 2.01 -12.19 -26.30
CA SER A 593 3.33 -12.52 -26.79
C SER A 593 4.37 -12.47 -25.67
N ARG A 594 5.27 -13.44 -25.65
CA ARG A 594 6.42 -13.43 -24.72
C ARG A 594 7.41 -12.39 -25.20
N VAL A 595 7.73 -11.42 -24.37
CA VAL A 595 8.73 -10.38 -24.63
C VAL A 595 9.78 -10.42 -23.53
N THR A 596 11.04 -10.47 -23.90
CA THR A 596 12.14 -10.43 -22.93
C THR A 596 12.92 -9.13 -23.10
N ILE A 597 13.17 -8.45 -21.99
CA ILE A 597 14.01 -7.26 -21.92
C ILE A 597 15.36 -7.70 -21.33
N VAL A 598 16.44 -7.51 -22.09
CA VAL A 598 17.78 -7.93 -21.69
C VAL A 598 18.69 -6.72 -21.57
N ALA A 599 19.42 -6.59 -20.46
CA ALA A 599 20.44 -5.57 -20.30
C ALA A 599 21.86 -6.16 -20.45
N GLY A 600 22.70 -5.50 -21.23
CA GLY A 600 24.12 -5.82 -21.36
C GLY A 600 24.97 -5.18 -20.27
N ALA A 601 26.26 -5.52 -20.26
CA ALA A 601 27.24 -4.85 -19.41
C ALA A 601 27.43 -3.39 -19.83
N ALA A 602 27.77 -2.52 -18.87
CA ALA A 602 28.09 -1.13 -19.15
C ALA A 602 29.31 -1.03 -20.07
N ILE A 603 29.20 -0.21 -21.10
CA ILE A 603 30.24 0.05 -22.08
C ILE A 603 30.82 1.44 -21.77
N PRO A 604 32.15 1.55 -21.60
CA PRO A 604 32.81 2.85 -21.43
C PRO A 604 32.70 3.71 -22.69
N VAL A 605 32.77 5.02 -22.51
CA VAL A 605 32.55 6.01 -23.60
C VAL A 605 33.45 5.75 -24.82
N GLU A 606 34.71 5.38 -24.59
CA GLU A 606 35.72 5.16 -25.63
C GLU A 606 35.35 3.98 -26.55
N ALA A 607 34.65 2.98 -26.01
CA ALA A 607 34.21 1.79 -26.74
C ALA A 607 32.80 1.88 -27.31
N ALA A 608 32.08 2.96 -27.03
CA ALA A 608 30.64 3.11 -27.34
C ALA A 608 30.43 3.67 -28.77
N GLN A 609 31.07 3.09 -29.77
CA GLN A 609 30.86 3.46 -31.18
C GLN A 609 29.55 2.85 -31.73
N PRO A 610 28.83 3.50 -32.66
CA PRO A 610 27.54 3.03 -33.17
C PRO A 610 27.55 1.59 -33.67
N ASP A 611 28.56 1.18 -34.43
CA ASP A 611 28.66 -0.18 -34.98
C ASP A 611 28.92 -1.22 -33.87
N ALA A 612 29.77 -0.89 -32.89
CA ALA A 612 30.05 -1.76 -31.76
C ALA A 612 28.81 -1.89 -30.86
N LEU A 613 28.07 -0.80 -30.66
CA LEU A 613 26.80 -0.83 -29.91
C LEU A 613 25.72 -1.64 -30.63
N ARG A 614 25.62 -1.50 -31.95
CA ARG A 614 24.70 -2.30 -32.77
C ARG A 614 25.04 -3.79 -32.66
N GLU A 615 26.31 -4.17 -32.74
CA GLU A 615 26.74 -5.55 -32.57
C GLU A 615 26.39 -6.09 -31.19
N GLN A 616 26.60 -5.31 -30.11
CA GLN A 616 26.23 -5.71 -28.74
C GLN A 616 24.74 -5.88 -28.59
N VAL A 617 23.90 -4.94 -29.07
CA VAL A 617 22.45 -5.06 -29.04
C VAL A 617 21.96 -6.26 -29.85
N SER A 618 22.59 -6.53 -31.01
CA SER A 618 22.28 -7.71 -31.84
C SER A 618 22.64 -9.02 -31.14
N ARG A 619 23.77 -9.09 -30.43
CA ARG A 619 24.15 -10.26 -29.62
C ARG A 619 23.15 -10.48 -28.47
N LEU A 620 22.73 -9.39 -27.78
CA LEU A 620 21.73 -9.45 -26.71
C LEU A 620 20.35 -9.88 -27.22
N ARG A 621 19.97 -9.44 -28.43
CA ARG A 621 18.71 -9.85 -29.07
C ARG A 621 18.73 -11.33 -29.45
N GLY A 622 19.87 -11.83 -29.97
CA GLY A 622 19.96 -13.16 -30.55
C GLY A 622 19.01 -13.34 -31.73
N ASP A 623 18.50 -14.56 -31.93
CA ASP A 623 17.56 -14.89 -33.03
C ASP A 623 16.09 -14.54 -32.73
N LEU A 624 15.79 -14.02 -31.55
CA LEU A 624 14.43 -13.66 -31.12
C LEU A 624 14.09 -12.25 -31.58
N ARG A 625 13.38 -12.16 -32.71
CA ARG A 625 12.91 -10.89 -33.28
C ARG A 625 11.80 -10.22 -32.47
#